data_e63a0fc176811519c49d77d52e14813e
#
_entry.id   e63a0fc176811519c49d77d52e14813e
#
_cell.length_a   1.000
_cell.length_b   1.000
_cell.length_c   1.000
_cell.angle_alpha   90.00
_cell.angle_beta   90.00
_cell.angle_gamma   90.00
#
_symmetry.space_group_name_H-M   'P 1'
#
loop_
_entity.id
_entity.type
_entity.pdbx_description
1 polymer ?
#
loop_
_entity_poly.entity_id
_entity_poly.type
_entity_poly.pdbx_seq_one_letter_code
_entity_poly.pdbx_strand_id
1 'polypeptide(L)'
;MKCKPTDTPGNVDIPALRERYRQERDKRLRPEGQKQYAKVREEFSDTYTADPHMPVVPRDPVSEDLDVAILGAGWSGILAAYHLRNAGVCSFRNIDHAGDWGGVWYWNRYPGIQCDNDAYCYLPL
;
A
#
# COMPACT_ATOMS: atom_id res chain seq x y z
N MET A 1 34.49 20.16 9.91
CA MET A 1 34.31 18.72 9.66
C MET A 1 34.46 18.53 8.15
N LYS A 2 35.58 17.95 7.68
CA LYS A 2 35.82 17.74 6.24
C LYS A 2 35.10 16.44 5.82
N CYS A 3 34.14 16.55 4.91
CA CYS A 3 33.55 15.36 4.27
C CYS A 3 34.68 14.58 3.58
N LYS A 4 34.79 13.28 3.88
CA LYS A 4 35.62 12.39 3.11
C LYS A 4 35.07 12.31 1.67
N PRO A 5 35.94 12.30 0.66
CA PRO A 5 35.48 12.05 -0.71
C PRO A 5 34.78 10.68 -0.72
N THR A 6 33.59 10.64 -1.30
CA THR A 6 32.90 9.38 -1.60
C THR A 6 33.78 8.60 -2.56
N ASP A 7 34.14 7.38 -2.18
CA ASP A 7 34.85 6.46 -3.06
C ASP A 7 34.13 6.42 -4.41
N THR A 8 34.89 6.66 -5.47
CA THR A 8 34.42 6.44 -6.84
C THR A 8 33.89 5.02 -6.92
N PRO A 9 32.67 4.78 -7.41
CA PRO A 9 32.15 3.44 -7.52
C PRO A 9 33.16 2.58 -8.28
N GLY A 10 33.81 1.64 -7.58
CA GLY A 10 34.71 0.68 -8.20
C GLY A 10 33.99 0.02 -9.37
N ASN A 11 34.75 -0.44 -10.35
CA ASN A 11 34.23 -1.12 -11.51
C ASN A 11 33.33 -2.28 -11.06
N VAL A 12 32.01 -2.09 -11.07
CA VAL A 12 31.04 -3.08 -10.61
C VAL A 12 30.93 -4.17 -11.66
N ASP A 13 31.29 -5.39 -11.31
CA ASP A 13 31.07 -6.56 -12.15
C ASP A 13 29.57 -6.87 -12.20
N ILE A 14 28.89 -6.30 -13.20
CA ILE A 14 27.44 -6.45 -13.39
C ILE A 14 27.04 -7.92 -13.60
N PRO A 15 27.74 -8.74 -14.43
CA PRO A 15 27.48 -10.17 -14.55
C PRO A 15 27.52 -10.91 -13.23
N ALA A 16 28.57 -10.72 -12.44
CA ALA A 16 28.70 -11.35 -11.13
C ALA A 16 27.60 -10.91 -10.15
N LEU A 17 27.25 -9.62 -10.18
CA LEU A 17 26.18 -9.08 -9.36
C LEU A 17 24.81 -9.68 -9.73
N ARG A 18 24.49 -9.80 -11.03
CA ARG A 18 23.25 -10.44 -11.51
C ARG A 18 23.17 -11.91 -11.09
N GLU A 19 24.27 -12.63 -11.17
CA GLU A 19 24.32 -14.02 -10.71
C GLU A 19 24.07 -14.13 -9.21
N ARG A 20 24.65 -13.24 -8.42
CA ARG A 20 24.41 -13.16 -6.97
C ARG A 20 22.93 -12.86 -6.68
N TYR A 21 22.33 -11.91 -7.37
CA TYR A 21 20.88 -11.62 -7.21
C TYR A 21 20.01 -12.83 -7.56
N ARG A 22 20.37 -13.58 -8.60
CA ARG A 22 19.66 -14.81 -8.97
C ARG A 22 19.74 -15.84 -7.86
N GLN A 23 20.93 -16.08 -7.32
CA GLN A 23 21.14 -17.03 -6.23
C GLN A 23 20.38 -16.63 -4.96
N GLU A 24 20.40 -15.36 -4.60
CA GLU A 24 19.66 -14.86 -3.43
C GLU A 24 18.13 -14.95 -3.62
N ARG A 25 17.65 -14.70 -4.83
CA ARG A 25 16.25 -14.91 -5.16
C ARG A 25 15.86 -16.38 -5.01
N ASP A 26 16.65 -17.28 -5.58
CA ASP A 26 16.34 -18.71 -5.64
C ASP A 26 16.26 -19.33 -4.23
N LYS A 27 17.01 -18.81 -3.26
CA LYS A 27 16.91 -19.20 -1.84
C LYS A 27 15.54 -18.87 -1.22
N ARG A 28 14.83 -17.87 -1.76
CA ARG A 28 13.54 -17.40 -1.24
C ARG A 28 12.35 -17.97 -1.98
N LEU A 29 12.56 -18.52 -3.16
CA LEU A 29 11.49 -19.15 -3.93
C LEU A 29 11.07 -20.46 -3.27
N ARG A 30 9.75 -20.60 -3.08
CA ARG A 30 9.15 -21.84 -2.60
C ARG A 30 8.59 -22.65 -3.76
N PRO A 31 8.68 -24.00 -3.72
CA PRO A 31 8.15 -24.86 -4.77
C PRO A 31 6.66 -24.65 -5.02
N GLU A 32 5.91 -24.28 -3.96
CA GLU A 32 4.46 -24.06 -4.01
C GLU A 32 4.07 -22.78 -4.79
N GLY A 33 5.02 -21.87 -5.04
CA GLY A 33 4.78 -20.60 -5.72
C GLY A 33 3.65 -19.81 -5.08
N GLN A 34 2.64 -19.40 -5.86
CA GLN A 34 1.47 -18.65 -5.37
C GLN A 34 0.61 -19.42 -4.35
N LYS A 35 0.69 -20.75 -4.32
CA LYS A 35 -0.07 -21.57 -3.37
C LYS A 35 0.44 -21.43 -1.92
N GLN A 36 1.62 -20.87 -1.71
CA GLN A 36 2.14 -20.58 -0.38
C GLN A 36 1.29 -19.55 0.39
N TYR A 37 0.56 -18.69 -0.33
CA TYR A 37 -0.27 -17.67 0.28
C TYR A 37 -1.61 -18.27 0.68
N ALA A 38 -1.89 -18.30 1.97
CA ALA A 38 -3.18 -18.69 2.48
C ALA A 38 -4.23 -17.64 2.09
N LYS A 39 -5.36 -18.09 1.56
CA LYS A 39 -6.52 -17.21 1.42
C LYS A 39 -7.15 -17.03 2.78
N VAL A 40 -7.52 -15.79 3.12
CA VAL A 40 -8.26 -15.50 4.35
C VAL A 40 -9.64 -16.14 4.24
N ARG A 41 -9.86 -17.19 5.03
CA ARG A 41 -11.09 -17.99 5.07
C ARG A 41 -11.33 -18.48 6.50
N GLU A 42 -12.53 -18.95 6.79
CA GLU A 42 -12.91 -19.56 8.07
C GLU A 42 -12.63 -18.62 9.25
N GLU A 43 -11.70 -18.97 10.13
CA GLU A 43 -11.37 -18.19 11.33
C GLU A 43 -10.89 -16.76 11.06
N PHE A 44 -10.43 -16.50 9.82
CA PHE A 44 -9.99 -15.17 9.39
C PHE A 44 -10.99 -14.48 8.45
N SER A 45 -12.19 -15.04 8.25
CA SER A 45 -13.21 -14.48 7.36
C SER A 45 -13.61 -13.06 7.73
N ASP A 46 -13.61 -12.76 9.01
CA ASP A 46 -14.03 -11.47 9.56
C ASP A 46 -13.02 -10.35 9.29
N THR A 47 -11.79 -10.70 8.89
CA THR A 47 -10.75 -9.72 8.54
C THR A 47 -11.18 -8.72 7.45
N TYR A 48 -12.12 -9.14 6.58
CA TYR A 48 -12.65 -8.27 5.53
C TYR A 48 -14.04 -7.69 5.84
N THR A 49 -14.70 -8.12 6.88
CA THR A 49 -16.08 -7.74 7.20
C THR A 49 -16.21 -6.99 8.50
N ALA A 50 -15.26 -7.19 9.42
CA ALA A 50 -15.22 -6.51 10.70
C ALA A 50 -14.10 -5.46 10.72
N ASP A 51 -14.44 -4.24 11.12
CA ASP A 51 -13.46 -3.20 11.38
C ASP A 51 -12.95 -3.34 12.83
N PRO A 52 -11.65 -3.66 13.04
CA PRO A 52 -11.11 -3.83 14.39
C PRO A 52 -10.87 -2.51 15.12
N HIS A 53 -10.96 -1.38 14.44
CA HIS A 53 -10.60 -0.07 14.98
C HIS A 53 -11.80 0.81 15.27
N MET A 54 -12.90 0.60 14.56
CA MET A 54 -14.12 1.38 14.74
C MET A 54 -15.37 0.48 14.70
N PRO A 55 -16.36 0.74 15.55
CA PRO A 55 -17.63 0.02 15.47
C PRO A 55 -18.36 0.39 14.17
N VAL A 56 -18.95 -0.61 13.55
CA VAL A 56 -19.85 -0.39 12.41
C VAL A 56 -21.12 0.30 12.91
N VAL A 57 -21.36 1.50 12.43
CA VAL A 57 -22.60 2.23 12.72
C VAL A 57 -23.59 1.99 11.58
N PRO A 58 -24.71 1.30 11.83
CA PRO A 58 -25.73 1.11 10.81
C PRO A 58 -26.26 2.46 10.31
N ARG A 59 -26.38 2.60 9.01
CA ARG A 59 -26.95 3.77 8.36
C ARG A 59 -27.76 3.37 7.13
N ASP A 60 -28.64 4.24 6.70
CA ASP A 60 -29.36 4.03 5.46
C ASP A 60 -28.42 4.07 4.25
N PRO A 61 -28.74 3.34 3.19
CA PRO A 61 -28.03 3.43 1.92
C PRO A 61 -28.03 4.86 1.40
N VAL A 62 -26.88 5.32 0.90
CA VAL A 62 -26.76 6.61 0.24
C VAL A 62 -26.91 6.40 -1.27
N SER A 63 -27.81 7.16 -1.91
CA SER A 63 -27.98 7.19 -3.36
C SER A 63 -27.79 8.62 -3.84
N GLU A 64 -26.82 8.83 -4.69
CA GLU A 64 -26.48 10.15 -5.22
C GLU A 64 -25.85 10.02 -6.61
N ASP A 65 -26.03 11.06 -7.44
CA ASP A 65 -25.38 11.15 -8.74
C ASP A 65 -24.03 11.85 -8.60
N LEU A 66 -22.99 11.23 -9.11
CA LEU A 66 -21.61 11.71 -9.02
C LEU A 66 -20.93 11.59 -10.37
N ASP A 67 -20.04 12.53 -10.68
CA ASP A 67 -19.17 12.43 -11.86
C ASP A 67 -18.13 11.31 -11.69
N VAL A 68 -17.60 11.14 -10.46
CA VAL A 68 -16.57 10.14 -10.17
C VAL A 68 -16.81 9.49 -8.81
N ALA A 69 -16.83 8.16 -8.78
CA ALA A 69 -16.72 7.36 -7.56
C ALA A 69 -15.33 6.78 -7.45
N ILE A 70 -14.62 7.07 -6.36
CA ILE A 70 -13.27 6.57 -6.08
C ILE A 70 -13.39 5.45 -5.07
N LEU A 71 -13.04 4.21 -5.45
CA LEU A 71 -13.03 3.08 -4.54
C LEU A 71 -11.69 2.96 -3.84
N GLY A 72 -11.70 3.20 -2.54
CA GLY A 72 -10.53 3.20 -1.67
C GLY A 72 -10.22 4.56 -1.06
N ALA A 73 -9.85 4.58 0.21
CA ALA A 73 -9.46 5.77 0.98
C ALA A 73 -8.01 5.70 1.48
N GLY A 74 -7.17 4.94 0.80
CA GLY A 74 -5.72 4.95 0.98
C GLY A 74 -5.04 6.05 0.16
N TRP A 75 -3.73 6.00 0.03
CA TRP A 75 -2.93 6.98 -0.72
C TRP A 75 -3.46 7.24 -2.12
N SER A 76 -3.75 6.19 -2.87
CA SER A 76 -4.24 6.35 -4.25
C SER A 76 -5.58 7.07 -4.33
N GLY A 77 -6.50 6.78 -3.40
CA GLY A 77 -7.79 7.45 -3.34
C GLY A 77 -7.68 8.93 -2.95
N ILE A 78 -6.80 9.24 -2.00
CA ILE A 78 -6.52 10.62 -1.58
C ILE A 78 -5.91 11.41 -2.73
N LEU A 79 -4.93 10.84 -3.43
CA LEU A 79 -4.29 11.46 -4.58
C LEU A 79 -5.25 11.67 -5.74
N ALA A 80 -6.09 10.68 -6.05
CA ALA A 80 -7.11 10.81 -7.06
C ALA A 80 -8.06 11.99 -6.74
N ALA A 81 -8.52 12.09 -5.50
CA ALA A 81 -9.36 13.18 -5.04
C ALA A 81 -8.65 14.55 -5.15
N TYR A 82 -7.39 14.62 -4.76
CA TYR A 82 -6.56 15.83 -4.89
C TYR A 82 -6.43 16.28 -6.35
N HIS A 83 -6.07 15.37 -7.25
CA HIS A 83 -5.90 15.70 -8.67
C HIS A 83 -7.20 16.03 -9.38
N LEU A 84 -8.30 15.33 -9.06
CA LEU A 84 -9.64 15.67 -9.58
C LEU A 84 -10.03 17.09 -9.18
N ARG A 85 -9.83 17.43 -7.92
CA ARG A 85 -10.14 18.77 -7.42
C ARG A 85 -9.31 19.85 -8.11
N ASN A 86 -8.02 19.61 -8.31
CA ASN A 86 -7.14 20.53 -9.04
C ASN A 86 -7.51 20.65 -10.52
N ALA A 87 -8.08 19.60 -11.11
CA ALA A 87 -8.59 19.61 -12.48
C ALA A 87 -10.00 20.26 -12.59
N GLY A 88 -10.58 20.74 -11.48
CA GLY A 88 -11.89 21.37 -11.48
C GLY A 88 -13.08 20.41 -11.36
N VAL A 89 -12.83 19.11 -11.19
CA VAL A 89 -13.88 18.11 -10.94
C VAL A 89 -14.20 18.12 -9.45
N CYS A 90 -15.40 18.53 -9.07
CA CYS A 90 -15.81 18.67 -7.67
C CYS A 90 -16.87 17.65 -7.24
N SER A 91 -17.56 17.02 -8.20
CA SER A 91 -18.60 16.03 -7.95
C SER A 91 -17.95 14.63 -7.89
N PHE A 92 -17.33 14.32 -6.76
CA PHE A 92 -16.76 13.00 -6.51
C PHE A 92 -16.87 12.57 -5.06
N ARG A 93 -16.79 11.27 -4.81
CA ARG A 93 -16.78 10.68 -3.47
C ARG A 93 -15.79 9.53 -3.38
N ASN A 94 -15.02 9.49 -2.29
CA ASN A 94 -14.26 8.31 -1.92
C ASN A 94 -15.16 7.35 -1.13
N ILE A 95 -15.06 6.07 -1.46
CA ILE A 95 -15.82 4.98 -0.84
C ILE A 95 -14.82 3.94 -0.38
N ASP A 96 -14.87 3.59 0.90
CA ASP A 96 -14.04 2.55 1.50
C ASP A 96 -14.88 1.73 2.48
N HIS A 97 -14.47 0.52 2.78
CA HIS A 97 -15.09 -0.30 3.81
C HIS A 97 -14.51 -0.04 5.21
N ALA A 98 -13.38 0.65 5.28
CA ALA A 98 -12.77 1.08 6.52
C ALA A 98 -13.58 2.22 7.17
N GLY A 99 -13.54 2.29 8.50
CA GLY A 99 -14.22 3.35 9.25
C GLY A 99 -13.55 4.72 9.15
N ASP A 100 -12.32 4.79 8.60
CA ASP A 100 -11.57 6.03 8.43
C ASP A 100 -10.58 5.92 7.26
N TRP A 101 -9.95 7.04 6.93
CA TRP A 101 -8.90 7.15 5.93
C TRP A 101 -7.62 6.42 6.33
N GLY A 102 -6.84 5.99 5.34
CA GLY A 102 -5.51 5.44 5.58
C GLY A 102 -5.19 4.18 4.79
N GLY A 103 -6.20 3.48 4.24
CA GLY A 103 -5.99 2.26 3.47
C GLY A 103 -5.17 1.23 4.25
N VAL A 104 -4.05 0.78 3.69
CA VAL A 104 -3.14 -0.17 4.33
C VAL A 104 -2.70 0.28 5.74
N TRP A 105 -2.51 1.57 5.97
CA TRP A 105 -2.09 2.12 7.26
C TRP A 105 -3.25 2.29 8.25
N TYR A 106 -4.46 2.25 7.80
CA TYR A 106 -5.63 2.11 8.66
C TYR A 106 -5.72 0.69 9.23
N TRP A 107 -5.56 -0.31 8.37
CA TRP A 107 -5.69 -1.72 8.76
C TRP A 107 -4.50 -2.25 9.55
N ASN A 108 -3.29 -1.79 9.25
CA ASN A 108 -2.06 -2.24 9.88
C ASN A 108 -1.59 -1.25 10.94
N ARG A 109 -2.19 -1.32 12.13
CA ARG A 109 -1.89 -0.49 13.30
C ARG A 109 -1.39 -1.33 14.46
N TYR A 110 -0.28 -2.00 14.30
CA TYR A 110 0.31 -2.85 15.33
C TYR A 110 1.78 -2.50 15.56
N PRO A 111 2.34 -2.80 16.76
CA PRO A 111 3.74 -2.54 17.05
C PRO A 111 4.66 -3.27 16.08
N GLY A 112 5.64 -2.56 15.52
CA GLY A 112 6.60 -3.12 14.57
C GLY A 112 6.19 -3.02 13.11
N ILE A 113 4.97 -2.56 12.78
CA ILE A 113 4.63 -2.26 11.38
C ILE A 113 5.49 -1.13 10.84
N GLN A 114 6.06 -1.35 9.69
CA GLN A 114 6.89 -0.36 9.00
C GLN A 114 6.82 -0.56 7.49
N CYS A 115 7.23 0.46 6.75
CA CYS A 115 7.38 0.38 5.31
C CYS A 115 8.82 -0.03 4.97
N ASP A 116 9.00 -0.90 3.98
CA ASP A 116 10.31 -1.32 3.49
C ASP A 116 10.96 -0.27 2.58
N ASN A 117 10.18 0.68 2.07
CA ASN A 117 10.64 1.73 1.20
C ASN A 117 10.93 3.02 1.97
N ASP A 118 11.91 3.77 1.48
CA ASP A 118 12.20 5.11 1.98
C ASP A 118 11.02 6.06 1.72
N ALA A 119 10.76 6.96 2.66
CA ALA A 119 9.61 7.86 2.61
C ALA A 119 9.56 8.70 1.32
N TYR A 120 10.70 9.17 0.83
CA TYR A 120 10.79 9.96 -0.39
C TYR A 120 10.48 9.18 -1.68
N CYS A 121 10.49 7.84 -1.62
CA CYS A 121 10.04 6.97 -2.72
C CYS A 121 8.56 6.59 -2.58
N TYR A 122 8.06 6.59 -1.34
CA TYR A 122 6.73 6.09 -1.03
C TYR A 122 5.69 7.20 -0.97
N LEU A 123 6.07 8.37 -0.45
CA LEU A 123 5.17 9.51 -0.32
C LEU A 123 5.09 10.27 -1.64
N PRO A 124 3.90 10.39 -2.24
CA PRO A 124 3.75 10.90 -3.61
C PRO A 124 3.64 12.43 -3.71
N LEU A 125 3.66 13.17 -2.60
CA LEU A 125 3.57 14.63 -2.52
C LEU A 125 4.64 15.19 -1.60
#